data_cb1f46c533da2f39330ba0ffab93ffb1
#
_entry.id   cb1f46c533da2f39330ba0ffab93ffb1
#
_cell.length_a   1.000
_cell.length_b   1.000
_cell.length_c   1.000
_cell.angle_alpha   90.00
_cell.angle_beta   90.00
_cell.angle_gamma   90.00
#
_symmetry.space_group_name_H-M   'P 1'
#
loop_
_entity.id
_entity.type
_entity.pdbx_description
1 polymer ?
#
loop_
_entity_poly.entity_id
_entity_poly.type
_entity_poly.pdbx_seq_one_letter_code
_entity_poly.pdbx_strand_id
1 'polypeptide(L)'
;WYHGVKLHVFAQLRPRKLPIPCAVQISKASLCDLWAAKQIDLDCAPVTDGRLYADRAYIDAEWRSHLQTERNVALITPRKRKKYDVLVSEDAVSTRISALRQPIEVFFNWLQAKTHIQSASHVRSCAGLLFHIFSSLAFAALLLRFNY
;
A
#
# COMPACT_ATOMS: atom_id res chain seq x y z
N TRP A 1 -8.91 -10.65 -19.11
CA TRP A 1 -8.59 -11.49 -17.94
C TRP A 1 -7.17 -11.18 -17.52
N TYR A 2 -6.96 -10.58 -16.35
CA TYR A 2 -5.64 -10.39 -15.79
C TYR A 2 -5.26 -11.64 -15.00
N HIS A 3 -4.30 -12.40 -15.53
CA HIS A 3 -3.62 -13.42 -14.76
C HIS A 3 -2.42 -12.79 -14.08
N GLY A 4 -2.42 -12.74 -12.76
CA GLY A 4 -1.32 -12.14 -12.01
C GLY A 4 -1.61 -12.04 -10.53
N VAL A 5 -0.62 -11.53 -9.82
CA VAL A 5 -0.72 -11.24 -8.39
C VAL A 5 -0.53 -9.75 -8.14
N LYS A 6 -1.13 -9.26 -7.07
CA LYS A 6 -0.90 -7.91 -6.53
C LYS A 6 -0.09 -8.01 -5.25
N LEU A 7 0.84 -7.09 -5.08
CA LEU A 7 1.56 -6.86 -3.84
C LEU A 7 0.91 -5.70 -3.10
N HIS A 8 0.45 -5.94 -1.89
CA HIS A 8 -0.08 -4.94 -0.98
C HIS A 8 0.95 -4.68 0.11
N VAL A 9 1.14 -3.42 0.46
CA VAL A 9 2.17 -3.01 1.43
C VAL A 9 1.59 -1.98 2.39
N PHE A 10 1.68 -2.26 3.68
CA PHE A 10 1.62 -1.25 4.72
C PHE A 10 3.04 -0.78 5.02
N ALA A 11 3.26 0.52 4.99
CA ALA A 11 4.59 1.08 5.18
C ALA A 11 4.58 2.28 6.12
N GLN A 12 5.57 2.36 6.97
CA GLN A 12 5.82 3.48 7.84
C GLN A 12 6.49 4.61 7.08
N LEU A 13 5.89 5.80 7.10
CA LEU A 13 6.48 7.00 6.53
C LEU A 13 7.72 7.43 7.31
N ARG A 14 8.75 7.85 6.59
CA ARG A 14 9.96 8.44 7.15
C ARG A 14 10.24 9.80 6.51
N PRO A 15 10.59 10.84 7.29
CA PRO A 15 10.94 12.14 6.74
C PRO A 15 12.13 12.04 5.77
N ARG A 16 11.95 12.51 4.54
CA ARG A 16 13.00 12.57 3.50
C ARG A 16 13.67 11.24 3.14
N LYS A 17 13.06 10.12 3.47
CA LYS A 17 13.53 8.76 3.14
C LYS A 17 12.41 7.93 2.55
N LEU A 18 12.78 6.82 1.90
CA LEU A 18 11.81 5.84 1.46
C LEU A 18 11.05 5.25 2.66
N PRO A 19 9.74 5.00 2.54
CA PRO A 19 8.99 4.34 3.61
C PRO A 19 9.52 2.92 3.86
N ILE A 20 9.37 2.46 5.10
CA ILE A 20 9.71 1.09 5.48
C ILE A 20 8.45 0.23 5.43
N PRO A 21 8.43 -0.85 4.64
CA PRO A 21 7.39 -1.85 4.70
C PRO A 21 7.30 -2.46 6.10
N CYS A 22 6.11 -2.43 6.69
CA CYS A 22 5.81 -3.03 8.00
C CYS A 22 5.06 -4.34 7.85
N ALA A 23 4.17 -4.41 6.84
CA ALA A 23 3.46 -5.62 6.48
C ALA A 23 3.28 -5.70 4.98
N VAL A 24 3.34 -6.92 4.45
CA VAL A 24 3.14 -7.19 3.02
C VAL A 24 2.19 -8.37 2.85
N GLN A 25 1.37 -8.29 1.81
CA GLN A 25 0.49 -9.38 1.42
C GLN A 25 0.48 -9.54 -0.10
N ILE A 26 0.34 -10.76 -0.56
CA ILE A 26 0.17 -11.08 -1.96
C ILE A 26 -1.25 -11.59 -2.17
N SER A 27 -1.94 -11.03 -3.13
CA SER A 27 -3.29 -11.46 -3.50
C SER A 27 -3.41 -11.74 -5.00
N LYS A 28 -4.48 -12.43 -5.40
CA LYS A 28 -4.84 -12.53 -6.81
C LYS A 28 -5.13 -11.14 -7.37
N ALA A 29 -4.73 -10.87 -8.62
CA ALA A 29 -4.95 -9.57 -9.27
C ALA A 29 -6.42 -9.15 -9.34
N SER A 30 -7.36 -10.11 -9.32
CA SER A 30 -8.81 -9.88 -9.33
C SER A 30 -9.40 -9.47 -7.98
N LEU A 31 -8.67 -9.62 -6.87
CA LEU A 31 -9.17 -9.26 -5.54
C LEU A 31 -9.19 -7.75 -5.33
N CYS A 32 -10.19 -7.30 -4.56
CA CYS A 32 -10.35 -5.91 -4.17
C CYS A 32 -9.23 -5.49 -3.20
N ASP A 33 -8.65 -4.32 -3.45
CA ASP A 33 -7.54 -3.79 -2.63
C ASP A 33 -7.97 -3.52 -1.18
N LEU A 34 -9.23 -3.09 -0.98
CA LEU A 34 -9.80 -2.92 0.36
C LEU A 34 -9.85 -4.23 1.14
N TRP A 35 -10.23 -5.33 0.48
CA TRP A 35 -10.25 -6.65 1.13
C TRP A 35 -8.85 -7.05 1.59
N ALA A 36 -7.85 -6.87 0.73
CA ALA A 36 -6.47 -7.16 1.07
C ALA A 36 -5.95 -6.30 2.24
N ALA A 37 -6.31 -5.01 2.28
CA ALA A 37 -5.93 -4.13 3.38
C ALA A 37 -6.54 -4.55 4.72
N LYS A 38 -7.83 -4.93 4.72
CA LYS A 38 -8.49 -5.48 5.92
C LYS A 38 -7.81 -6.76 6.40
N GLN A 39 -7.37 -7.62 5.49
CA GLN A 39 -6.69 -8.87 5.82
C GLN A 39 -5.30 -8.63 6.40
N ILE A 40 -4.52 -7.67 5.86
CA ILE A 40 -3.22 -7.28 6.44
C ILE A 40 -3.38 -6.77 7.87
N ASP A 41 -4.40 -5.94 8.11
CA ASP A 41 -4.68 -5.39 9.44
C ASP A 41 -4.98 -6.50 10.46
N LEU A 42 -5.75 -7.51 10.04
CA LEU A 42 -6.14 -8.63 10.92
C LEU A 42 -4.99 -9.61 11.18
N ASP A 43 -4.24 -9.99 10.13
CA ASP A 43 -3.40 -11.19 10.17
C ASP A 43 -1.90 -10.89 10.34
N CYS A 44 -1.42 -9.74 9.87
CA CYS A 44 0.02 -9.57 9.66
C CYS A 44 0.69 -8.57 10.61
N ALA A 45 0.11 -7.42 10.81
CA ALA A 45 0.66 -6.38 11.67
C ALA A 45 -0.42 -5.35 11.97
N PRO A 46 -1.11 -5.49 13.08
CA PRO A 46 -2.11 -4.50 13.46
C PRO A 46 -1.46 -3.13 13.57
N VAL A 47 -1.92 -2.20 12.76
CA VAL A 47 -1.54 -0.79 12.90
C VAL A 47 -2.27 -0.27 14.13
N THR A 48 -1.52 0.26 15.09
CA THR A 48 -2.07 0.86 16.32
C THR A 48 -1.56 2.29 16.48
N ASP A 49 -2.38 3.13 17.09
CA ASP A 49 -2.06 4.52 17.44
C ASP A 49 -1.48 5.35 16.31
N GLY A 50 -2.34 6.06 15.56
CA GLY A 50 -1.84 6.94 14.52
C GLY A 50 -2.77 7.24 13.37
N ARG A 51 -2.17 7.38 12.20
CA ARG A 51 -2.88 7.75 10.98
C ARG A 51 -2.49 6.82 9.84
N LEU A 52 -3.49 6.23 9.19
CA LEU A 52 -3.32 5.42 7.99
C LEU A 52 -3.78 6.23 6.77
N TYR A 53 -2.83 6.56 5.90
CA TYR A 53 -3.12 7.28 4.66
C TYR A 53 -3.35 6.27 3.54
N ALA A 54 -4.52 6.33 2.93
CA ALA A 54 -4.90 5.42 1.87
C ALA A 54 -5.60 6.17 0.71
N ASP A 55 -5.81 5.48 -0.38
CA ASP A 55 -6.46 6.04 -1.54
C ASP A 55 -8.00 5.91 -1.48
N ARG A 56 -8.68 6.38 -2.52
CA ARG A 56 -10.15 6.34 -2.57
C ARG A 56 -10.71 4.93 -2.63
N ALA A 57 -9.92 3.95 -3.09
CA ALA A 57 -10.32 2.55 -3.13
C ALA A 57 -10.53 1.96 -1.73
N TYR A 58 -9.97 2.60 -0.70
CA TYR A 58 -10.04 2.16 0.69
C TYR A 58 -11.11 2.90 1.52
N ILE A 59 -12.04 3.61 0.88
CA ILE A 59 -13.16 4.26 1.57
C ILE A 59 -14.18 3.22 2.00
N ASP A 60 -14.23 2.93 3.30
CA ASP A 60 -15.16 2.01 3.93
C ASP A 60 -15.48 2.51 5.34
N ALA A 61 -16.77 2.67 5.62
CA ALA A 61 -17.21 3.26 6.90
C ALA A 61 -17.03 2.30 8.08
N GLU A 62 -17.29 1.01 7.88
CA GLU A 62 -17.15 -0.01 8.93
C GLU A 62 -15.69 -0.20 9.30
N TRP A 63 -14.81 -0.34 8.30
CA TRP A 63 -13.37 -0.47 8.55
C TRP A 63 -12.78 0.78 9.20
N ARG A 64 -13.22 1.97 8.78
CA ARG A 64 -12.82 3.23 9.44
C ARG A 64 -13.24 3.27 10.92
N SER A 65 -14.47 2.86 11.22
CA SER A 65 -14.96 2.79 12.59
C SER A 65 -14.18 1.76 13.40
N HIS A 66 -13.97 0.57 12.86
CA HIS A 66 -13.16 -0.48 13.48
C HIS A 66 -11.74 -0.01 13.80
N LEU A 67 -11.03 0.58 12.83
CA LEU A 67 -9.69 1.13 13.04
C LEU A 67 -9.66 2.20 14.14
N GLN A 68 -10.68 3.06 14.19
CA GLN A 68 -10.75 4.12 15.19
C GLN A 68 -11.03 3.58 16.59
N THR A 69 -11.99 2.64 16.73
CA THR A 69 -12.42 2.13 18.05
C THR A 69 -11.47 1.08 18.61
N GLU A 70 -11.03 0.14 17.77
CA GLU A 70 -10.25 -1.02 18.23
C GLU A 70 -8.73 -0.78 18.19
N ARG A 71 -8.27 0.16 17.36
CA ARG A 71 -6.84 0.37 17.11
C ARG A 71 -6.35 1.78 17.39
N ASN A 72 -7.23 2.72 17.68
CA ASN A 72 -6.93 4.17 17.79
C ASN A 72 -6.25 4.72 16.53
N VAL A 73 -6.67 4.26 15.34
CA VAL A 73 -6.11 4.66 14.05
C VAL A 73 -7.11 5.45 13.23
N ALA A 74 -6.73 6.65 12.83
CA ALA A 74 -7.52 7.46 11.91
C ALA A 74 -7.23 7.08 10.46
N LEU A 75 -8.19 6.47 9.76
CA LEU A 75 -8.12 6.22 8.31
C LEU A 75 -8.37 7.52 7.54
N ILE A 76 -7.37 8.00 6.83
CA ILE A 76 -7.39 9.25 6.08
C ILE A 76 -7.34 8.96 4.58
N THR A 77 -8.44 9.26 3.88
CA THR A 77 -8.59 9.06 2.43
C THR A 77 -9.02 10.35 1.75
N PRO A 78 -8.66 10.59 0.48
CA PRO A 78 -9.17 11.73 -0.28
C PRO A 78 -10.68 11.66 -0.41
N ARG A 79 -11.35 12.82 -0.39
CA ARG A 79 -12.80 12.91 -0.55
C ARG A 79 -13.24 12.34 -1.90
N LYS A 80 -14.33 11.59 -1.93
CA LYS A 80 -14.97 11.15 -3.17
C LYS A 80 -15.68 12.35 -3.80
N ARG A 81 -15.25 12.80 -4.99
CA ARG A 81 -15.94 13.85 -5.73
C ARG A 81 -17.30 13.35 -6.18
N LYS A 82 -18.37 14.12 -5.96
CA LYS A 82 -19.68 13.87 -6.55
C LYS A 82 -19.68 14.39 -7.99
N LYS A 83 -20.48 13.77 -8.88
CA LYS A 83 -20.54 14.09 -10.31
C LYS A 83 -20.90 15.56 -10.62
N TYR A 84 -21.48 16.26 -9.67
CA TYR A 84 -21.95 17.65 -9.77
C TYR A 84 -21.25 18.62 -8.81
N ASP A 85 -20.14 18.21 -8.17
CA ASP A 85 -19.35 19.16 -7.39
C ASP A 85 -18.76 20.18 -8.40
N VAL A 86 -19.29 21.39 -8.38
CA VAL A 86 -18.73 22.56 -9.08
C VAL A 86 -17.26 22.64 -8.69
N LEU A 87 -16.40 23.00 -9.64
CA LEU A 87 -14.95 23.21 -9.49
C LEU A 87 -14.65 24.23 -8.36
N VAL A 88 -14.92 23.85 -7.15
CA VAL A 88 -14.35 24.51 -5.97
C VAL A 88 -12.88 24.14 -5.98
N SER A 89 -12.02 25.14 -5.89
CA SER A 89 -10.56 25.06 -5.77
C SER A 89 -10.10 23.72 -5.21
N GLU A 90 -9.12 23.10 -5.87
CA GLU A 90 -8.55 21.81 -5.43
C GLU A 90 -8.54 21.76 -3.92
N ASP A 91 -9.31 20.83 -3.36
CA ASP A 91 -9.43 20.68 -1.93
C ASP A 91 -8.02 20.51 -1.35
N ALA A 92 -7.49 21.54 -0.74
CA ALA A 92 -6.13 21.59 -0.18
C ALA A 92 -5.84 20.37 0.71
N VAL A 93 -6.88 19.82 1.35
CA VAL A 93 -6.81 18.59 2.16
C VAL A 93 -6.55 17.38 1.27
N SER A 94 -7.28 17.21 0.17
CA SER A 94 -7.09 16.10 -0.77
C SER A 94 -5.73 16.15 -1.44
N THR A 95 -5.23 17.33 -1.79
CA THR A 95 -3.89 17.55 -2.33
C THR A 95 -2.83 17.14 -1.32
N ARG A 96 -3.00 17.53 -0.07
CA ARG A 96 -2.09 17.19 1.02
C ARG A 96 -2.07 15.68 1.32
N ILE A 97 -3.23 15.03 1.30
CA ILE A 97 -3.33 13.55 1.45
C ILE A 97 -2.62 12.86 0.28
N SER A 98 -2.79 13.34 -0.95
CA SER A 98 -2.10 12.81 -2.13
C SER A 98 -0.58 12.94 -2.00
N ALA A 99 -0.08 14.08 -1.54
CA ALA A 99 1.34 14.29 -1.28
C ALA A 99 1.90 13.34 -0.20
N LEU A 100 1.13 13.05 0.85
CA LEU A 100 1.52 12.09 1.90
C LEU A 100 1.53 10.64 1.43
N ARG A 101 0.82 10.33 0.34
CA ARG A 101 0.83 8.99 -0.30
C ARG A 101 1.93 8.82 -1.34
N GLN A 102 2.42 9.91 -1.92
CA GLN A 102 3.46 9.85 -2.95
C GLN A 102 4.69 9.01 -2.57
N PRO A 103 5.19 9.01 -1.31
CA PRO A 103 6.31 8.16 -0.91
C PRO A 103 6.11 6.66 -1.17
N ILE A 104 4.88 6.13 -1.06
CA ILE A 104 4.63 4.71 -1.35
C ILE A 104 4.74 4.41 -2.86
N GLU A 105 4.33 5.35 -3.72
CA GLU A 105 4.49 5.22 -5.17
C GLU A 105 5.98 5.26 -5.56
N VAL A 106 6.74 6.17 -4.93
CA VAL A 106 8.20 6.24 -5.09
C VAL A 106 8.87 4.94 -4.62
N PHE A 107 8.39 4.37 -3.50
CA PHE A 107 8.88 3.08 -3.02
C PHE A 107 8.64 1.96 -4.04
N PHE A 108 7.45 1.83 -4.63
CA PHE A 108 7.17 0.80 -5.63
C PHE A 108 8.01 0.98 -6.90
N ASN A 109 8.21 2.22 -7.36
CA ASN A 109 9.09 2.51 -8.49
C ASN A 109 10.55 2.14 -8.19
N TRP A 110 11.03 2.48 -6.99
CA TRP A 110 12.36 2.11 -6.52
C TRP A 110 12.51 0.59 -6.39
N LEU A 111 11.51 -0.10 -5.82
CA LEU A 111 11.49 -1.56 -5.70
C LEU A 111 11.59 -2.21 -7.07
N GLN A 112 10.80 -1.76 -8.04
CA GLN A 112 10.86 -2.25 -9.42
C GLN A 112 12.23 -2.00 -10.05
N ALA A 113 12.79 -0.81 -9.89
CA ALA A 113 14.08 -0.44 -10.46
C ALA A 113 15.25 -1.26 -9.87
N LYS A 114 15.18 -1.65 -8.59
CA LYS A 114 16.26 -2.39 -7.91
C LYS A 114 16.13 -3.90 -8.01
N THR A 115 14.92 -4.43 -8.12
CA THR A 115 14.67 -5.87 -8.00
C THR A 115 14.02 -6.48 -9.25
N HIS A 116 13.52 -5.66 -10.16
CA HIS A 116 12.71 -6.12 -11.30
C HIS A 116 11.55 -7.03 -10.90
N ILE A 117 10.94 -6.77 -9.74
CA ILE A 117 9.91 -7.64 -9.12
C ILE A 117 8.73 -7.92 -10.06
N GLN A 118 8.40 -7.00 -10.97
CA GLN A 118 7.32 -7.18 -11.95
C GLN A 118 7.77 -8.00 -13.18
N SER A 119 9.05 -8.27 -13.33
CA SER A 119 9.64 -8.91 -14.52
C SER A 119 9.82 -10.42 -14.30
N ALA A 120 8.74 -11.10 -13.95
CA ALA A 120 8.74 -12.56 -13.69
C ALA A 120 8.55 -13.40 -14.96
N SER A 121 9.08 -12.97 -16.11
CA SER A 121 8.86 -13.60 -17.42
C SER A 121 9.37 -15.06 -17.53
N HIS A 122 10.32 -15.44 -16.72
CA HIS A 122 10.87 -16.80 -16.68
C HIS A 122 10.22 -17.71 -15.63
N VAL A 123 9.28 -17.19 -14.85
CA VAL A 123 8.62 -17.95 -13.80
C VAL A 123 7.47 -18.78 -14.39
N ARG A 124 7.55 -20.10 -14.24
CA ARG A 124 6.57 -21.04 -14.81
C ARG A 124 5.70 -21.73 -13.76
N SER A 125 5.90 -21.46 -12.48
CA SER A 125 5.14 -22.06 -11.38
C SER A 125 4.76 -21.05 -10.32
N CYS A 126 3.71 -21.35 -9.55
CA CYS A 126 3.29 -20.53 -8.42
C CYS A 126 4.40 -20.43 -7.34
N ALA A 127 5.05 -21.54 -7.04
CA ALA A 127 6.17 -21.58 -6.09
C ALA A 127 7.34 -20.69 -6.56
N GLY A 128 7.68 -20.76 -7.86
CA GLY A 128 8.72 -19.91 -8.44
C GLY A 128 8.35 -18.42 -8.39
N LEU A 129 7.07 -18.07 -8.61
CA LEU A 129 6.59 -16.69 -8.48
C LEU A 129 6.70 -16.17 -7.05
N LEU A 130 6.29 -16.97 -6.07
CA LEU A 130 6.42 -16.61 -4.66
C LEU A 130 7.88 -16.44 -4.27
N PHE A 131 8.75 -17.36 -4.70
CA PHE A 131 10.19 -17.25 -4.46
C PHE A 131 10.78 -15.96 -5.06
N HIS A 132 10.44 -15.63 -6.31
CA HIS A 132 10.87 -14.40 -6.96
C HIS A 132 10.43 -13.16 -6.19
N ILE A 133 9.16 -13.10 -5.76
CA ILE A 133 8.62 -11.97 -5.01
C ILE A 133 9.30 -11.83 -3.66
N PHE A 134 9.38 -12.91 -2.88
CA PHE A 134 9.97 -12.85 -1.53
C PHE A 134 11.47 -12.57 -1.55
N SER A 135 12.22 -13.11 -2.52
CA SER A 135 13.65 -12.79 -2.70
C SER A 135 13.84 -11.31 -3.02
N SER A 136 12.99 -10.76 -3.90
CA SER A 136 13.01 -9.33 -4.26
C SER A 136 12.70 -8.45 -3.06
N LEU A 137 11.72 -8.81 -2.24
CA LEU A 137 11.38 -8.09 -1.01
C LEU A 137 12.48 -8.19 0.04
N ALA A 138 13.09 -9.36 0.23
CA ALA A 138 14.20 -9.55 1.15
C ALA A 138 15.42 -8.71 0.74
N PHE A 139 15.77 -8.70 -0.54
CA PHE A 139 16.83 -7.86 -1.06
C PHE A 139 16.55 -6.36 -0.87
N ALA A 140 15.32 -5.93 -1.15
CA ALA A 140 14.89 -4.55 -0.92
C ALA A 140 14.97 -4.17 0.56
N ALA A 141 14.56 -5.05 1.48
CA ALA A 141 14.65 -4.82 2.93
C ALA A 141 16.10 -4.63 3.39
N LEU A 142 17.03 -5.43 2.89
CA LEU A 142 18.46 -5.26 3.14
C LEU A 142 18.97 -3.91 2.63
N LEU A 143 18.63 -3.52 1.41
CA LEU A 143 19.01 -2.22 0.86
C LEU A 143 18.47 -1.06 1.70
N LEU A 144 17.19 -1.12 2.10
CA LEU A 144 16.57 -0.09 2.95
C LEU A 144 17.22 0.00 4.34
N ARG A 145 17.75 -1.10 4.86
CA ARG A 145 18.40 -1.15 6.17
C ARG A 145 19.80 -0.53 6.13
N PHE A 146 20.56 -0.77 5.06
CA PHE A 146 21.99 -0.43 5.01
C PHE A 146 22.32 0.81 4.18
N ASN A 147 21.48 1.20 3.21
CA ASN A 147 21.84 2.24 2.23
C ASN A 147 20.85 3.40 2.13
N TYR A 148 19.69 3.36 2.86
CA TYR A 148 18.63 4.38 2.68
C TYR A 148 18.00 4.85 4.01
#